data_e138677406e32f83c1c70a794b5d0d73
#
_entry.id   e138677406e32f83c1c70a794b5d0d73
#
_cell.length_a   1.000
_cell.length_b   1.000
_cell.length_c   1.000
_cell.angle_alpha   90.00
_cell.angle_beta   90.00
_cell.angle_gamma   90.00
#
_symmetry.space_group_name_H-M   'P 1'
#
loop_
_entity.id
_entity.type
_entity.pdbx_description
1 polymer ?
#
loop_
_entity_poly.entity_id
_entity_poly.type
_entity_poly.pdbx_seq_one_letter_code
_entity_poly.pdbx_strand_id
1 'polypeptide(L)'
;GIELKNPVMPASGTFGYGQEYRDLFDLNVLGGVVTKSATSELRYGNNLPRIAECTSGMLNSIGLQNPGIDRVIDEDLPALKEIYQGPLIVNISGFSISEFAEVASKLDASGYADILEVNISCPNVEHGGSAFGADPSMTERITRAVRDVTKLPIFMKLTPNVTDISEIAKASEAGGADGVSLINNFKAMRIDLRTRTTVTAMKYAGLSGPAIRPIAQRMVNEVFHAVKLPIVGIGGIQSVDDVLEMVMAGATAIEIGSANLIDPWTMPRIISELQPRMEELGIKNLDEIRGVI
;
A
#
# COMPACT_ATOMS: atom_id res chain seq x y z
N GLY A 1 -4.13 -18.31 -8.17
CA GLY A 1 -3.43 -17.08 -7.76
C GLY A 1 -3.14 -16.21 -8.98
N ILE A 2 -2.75 -14.97 -8.74
CA ILE A 2 -2.35 -14.00 -9.78
C ILE A 2 -0.84 -14.06 -9.90
N GLU A 3 -0.33 -14.27 -11.11
CA GLU A 3 1.09 -14.32 -11.39
C GLU A 3 1.64 -12.90 -11.61
N LEU A 4 2.72 -12.56 -10.91
CA LEU A 4 3.49 -11.34 -11.11
C LEU A 4 4.82 -11.70 -11.80
N LYS A 5 5.17 -10.99 -12.87
CA LYS A 5 6.44 -11.24 -13.60
C LYS A 5 7.71 -10.89 -12.82
N ASN A 6 7.58 -10.05 -11.79
CA ASN A 6 8.57 -9.73 -10.77
C ASN A 6 7.85 -9.21 -9.52
N PRO A 7 8.48 -9.14 -8.34
CA PRO A 7 7.79 -8.80 -7.09
C PRO A 7 7.55 -7.29 -6.88
N VAL A 8 7.99 -6.40 -7.78
CA VAL A 8 8.07 -4.95 -7.52
C VAL A 8 6.88 -4.21 -8.11
N MET A 9 6.21 -3.43 -7.24
CA MET A 9 5.03 -2.63 -7.56
C MET A 9 5.14 -1.24 -6.92
N PRO A 10 4.46 -0.20 -7.45
CA PRO A 10 4.33 1.08 -6.76
C PRO A 10 3.37 0.98 -5.57
N ALA A 11 3.66 1.66 -4.47
CA ALA A 11 2.73 1.78 -3.36
C ALA A 11 1.61 2.79 -3.67
N SER A 12 0.39 2.48 -3.25
CA SER A 12 -0.76 3.38 -3.37
C SER A 12 -0.44 4.78 -2.83
N GLY A 13 -0.84 5.79 -3.60
CA GLY A 13 -0.65 7.20 -3.25
C GLY A 13 0.69 7.81 -3.70
N THR A 14 1.58 7.03 -4.34
CA THR A 14 2.86 7.53 -4.89
C THR A 14 2.97 7.36 -6.40
N PHE A 15 1.93 6.87 -7.06
CA PHE A 15 1.94 6.53 -8.47
C PHE A 15 0.67 7.01 -9.22
N GLY A 16 -0.30 7.60 -8.52
CA GLY A 16 -1.58 8.01 -9.10
C GLY A 16 -2.30 6.83 -9.77
N TYR A 17 -2.63 7.01 -11.04
CA TYR A 17 -3.14 5.99 -11.96
C TYR A 17 -2.15 5.73 -13.11
N GLY A 18 -0.86 6.00 -12.89
CA GLY A 18 0.22 5.70 -13.82
C GLY A 18 0.44 6.72 -14.94
N GLN A 19 -0.49 7.64 -15.17
CA GLN A 19 -0.42 8.58 -16.30
C GLN A 19 0.82 9.48 -16.27
N GLU A 20 1.24 9.90 -15.07
CA GLU A 20 2.42 10.75 -14.87
C GLU A 20 3.73 10.01 -15.13
N TYR A 21 3.73 8.68 -15.01
CA TYR A 21 4.93 7.84 -15.16
C TYR A 21 5.13 7.28 -16.57
N ARG A 22 4.06 7.19 -17.38
CA ARG A 22 4.12 6.61 -18.73
C ARG A 22 5.14 7.28 -19.66
N ASP A 23 5.38 8.57 -19.47
CA ASP A 23 6.33 9.34 -20.29
C ASP A 23 7.77 9.18 -19.80
N LEU A 24 7.98 8.53 -18.65
CA LEU A 24 9.29 8.29 -18.06
C LEU A 24 9.82 6.90 -18.42
N PHE A 25 8.99 5.86 -18.30
CA PHE A 25 9.36 4.48 -18.61
C PHE A 25 8.12 3.64 -18.99
N ASP A 26 8.36 2.51 -19.65
CA ASP A 26 7.31 1.54 -19.96
C ASP A 26 6.78 0.90 -18.66
N LEU A 27 5.53 1.19 -18.29
CA LEU A 27 4.91 0.67 -17.08
C LEU A 27 4.84 -0.87 -17.07
N ASN A 28 4.89 -1.49 -18.25
CA ASN A 28 4.89 -2.95 -18.38
C ASN A 28 6.15 -3.61 -17.81
N VAL A 29 7.17 -2.89 -17.34
CA VAL A 29 8.28 -3.46 -16.57
C VAL A 29 7.86 -3.87 -15.16
N LEU A 30 6.84 -3.23 -14.57
CA LEU A 30 6.35 -3.45 -13.22
C LEU A 30 5.69 -4.82 -13.06
N GLY A 31 5.80 -5.43 -11.89
CA GLY A 31 5.14 -6.69 -11.57
C GLY A 31 3.62 -6.57 -11.43
N GLY A 32 3.16 -5.43 -10.95
CA GLY A 32 1.76 -5.02 -10.82
C GLY A 32 1.70 -3.51 -10.66
N VAL A 33 0.52 -2.91 -10.79
CA VAL A 33 0.28 -1.49 -10.49
C VAL A 33 -0.76 -1.36 -9.40
N VAL A 34 -0.37 -0.72 -8.28
CA VAL A 34 -1.29 -0.36 -7.18
C VAL A 34 -1.73 1.08 -7.36
N THR A 35 -3.02 1.28 -7.55
CA THR A 35 -3.57 2.62 -7.84
C THR A 35 -3.71 3.49 -6.59
N LYS A 36 -3.99 4.76 -6.80
CA LYS A 36 -4.46 5.65 -5.74
C LYS A 36 -5.76 5.12 -5.13
N SER A 37 -5.92 5.26 -3.81
CA SER A 37 -7.16 4.89 -3.12
C SER A 37 -8.36 5.61 -3.70
N ALA A 38 -9.42 4.86 -4.03
CA ALA A 38 -10.73 5.37 -4.37
C ALA A 38 -11.66 5.32 -3.15
N THR A 39 -12.51 6.32 -3.00
CA THR A 39 -13.63 6.37 -2.04
C THR A 39 -14.94 6.46 -2.81
N SER A 40 -16.10 6.26 -2.16
CA SER A 40 -17.41 6.36 -2.82
C SER A 40 -17.58 7.71 -3.51
N GLU A 41 -17.15 8.80 -2.88
CA GLU A 41 -17.28 10.15 -3.38
C GLU A 41 -15.91 10.82 -3.60
N LEU A 42 -15.90 11.89 -4.42
CA LEU A 42 -14.73 12.76 -4.61
C LEU A 42 -14.24 13.35 -3.29
N ARG A 43 -12.91 13.36 -3.11
CA ARG A 43 -12.23 13.95 -1.96
C ARG A 43 -11.16 14.94 -2.40
N TYR A 44 -11.22 16.18 -1.92
CA TYR A 44 -10.23 17.22 -2.20
C TYR A 44 -8.94 17.06 -1.37
N GLY A 45 -8.99 16.24 -0.30
CA GLY A 45 -7.88 16.09 0.63
C GLY A 45 -7.75 17.26 1.62
N ASN A 46 -6.66 17.23 2.38
CA ASN A 46 -6.37 18.26 3.39
C ASN A 46 -5.79 19.54 2.76
N ASN A 47 -5.80 20.64 3.53
CA ASN A 47 -5.17 21.91 3.14
C ASN A 47 -3.65 21.78 2.97
N LEU A 48 -3.06 22.67 2.18
CA LEU A 48 -1.61 22.79 2.01
C LEU A 48 -0.99 23.56 3.20
N PRO A 49 0.29 23.28 3.53
CA PRO A 49 1.19 22.26 2.96
C PRO A 49 0.84 20.84 3.46
N ARG A 50 0.91 19.82 2.57
CA ARG A 50 0.54 18.44 2.86
C ARG A 50 1.71 17.47 2.84
N ILE A 51 2.87 17.91 2.37
CA ILE A 51 4.10 17.13 2.25
C ILE A 51 5.24 17.96 2.83
N ALA A 52 6.12 17.31 3.56
CA ALA A 52 7.36 17.92 4.06
C ALA A 52 8.45 16.84 4.18
N GLU A 53 9.67 17.20 3.78
CA GLU A 53 10.83 16.35 4.00
C GLU A 53 11.22 16.32 5.49
N CYS A 54 11.81 15.22 5.92
CA CYS A 54 12.48 15.10 7.21
C CYS A 54 13.72 14.21 7.06
N THR A 55 14.53 14.12 8.12
CA THR A 55 15.73 13.28 8.11
C THR A 55 15.35 11.83 7.77
N SER A 56 15.97 11.30 6.70
CA SER A 56 15.75 9.93 6.20
C SER A 56 14.29 9.58 5.91
N GLY A 57 13.45 10.56 5.54
CA GLY A 57 12.06 10.29 5.24
C GLY A 57 11.25 11.49 4.78
N MET A 58 9.96 11.26 4.66
CA MET A 58 8.96 12.23 4.23
C MET A 58 7.73 12.16 5.12
N LEU A 59 7.18 13.31 5.44
CA LEU A 59 5.89 13.46 6.09
C LEU A 59 4.82 13.80 5.06
N ASN A 60 3.67 13.12 5.13
CA ASN A 60 2.51 13.47 4.33
C ASN A 60 1.22 13.48 5.13
N SER A 61 0.31 14.36 4.76
CA SER A 61 -1.05 14.46 5.27
C SER A 61 -2.04 14.75 4.14
N ILE A 62 -2.06 13.90 3.12
CA ILE A 62 -2.81 14.10 1.87
C ILE A 62 -4.32 14.15 2.10
N GLY A 63 -4.86 13.33 3.01
CA GLY A 63 -6.30 13.30 3.32
C GLY A 63 -7.13 12.59 2.26
N LEU A 64 -6.61 11.49 1.68
CA LEU A 64 -7.30 10.65 0.69
C LEU A 64 -7.81 11.41 -0.55
N GLN A 65 -7.11 12.44 -1.01
CA GLN A 65 -7.49 13.10 -2.26
C GLN A 65 -7.64 12.07 -3.39
N ASN A 66 -8.84 11.99 -3.97
CA ASN A 66 -9.16 11.11 -5.08
C ASN A 66 -10.46 11.56 -5.77
N PRO A 67 -10.71 11.19 -7.04
CA PRO A 67 -11.85 11.68 -7.80
C PRO A 67 -13.19 11.00 -7.48
N GLY A 68 -13.21 9.98 -6.62
CA GLY A 68 -14.37 9.13 -6.37
C GLY A 68 -14.42 7.91 -7.30
N ILE A 69 -15.07 6.84 -6.82
CA ILE A 69 -15.04 5.53 -7.49
C ILE A 69 -15.65 5.55 -8.89
N ASP A 70 -16.70 6.31 -9.11
CA ASP A 70 -17.38 6.32 -10.41
C ASP A 70 -16.43 6.88 -11.49
N ARG A 71 -15.75 7.99 -11.23
CA ARG A 71 -14.75 8.52 -12.16
C ARG A 71 -13.55 7.59 -12.32
N VAL A 72 -13.11 6.95 -11.25
CA VAL A 72 -12.01 5.96 -11.33
C VAL A 72 -12.36 4.84 -12.30
N ILE A 73 -13.58 4.32 -12.27
CA ILE A 73 -14.06 3.27 -13.15
C ILE A 73 -14.25 3.77 -14.58
N ASP A 74 -14.80 4.98 -14.75
CA ASP A 74 -15.20 5.48 -16.06
C ASP A 74 -14.04 6.09 -16.85
N GLU A 75 -13.02 6.64 -16.17
CA GLU A 75 -11.93 7.39 -16.81
C GLU A 75 -10.53 6.83 -16.48
N ASP A 76 -10.19 6.69 -15.18
CA ASP A 76 -8.80 6.48 -14.77
C ASP A 76 -8.32 5.03 -15.02
N LEU A 77 -9.16 4.03 -14.72
CA LEU A 77 -8.81 2.62 -14.95
C LEU A 77 -8.79 2.25 -16.45
N PRO A 78 -9.75 2.68 -17.29
CA PRO A 78 -9.65 2.53 -18.74
C PRO A 78 -8.37 3.12 -19.30
N ALA A 79 -8.04 4.37 -18.95
CA ALA A 79 -6.82 5.04 -19.40
C ALA A 79 -5.54 4.32 -18.92
N LEU A 80 -5.54 3.72 -17.72
CA LEU A 80 -4.42 2.91 -17.25
C LEU A 80 -4.30 1.60 -18.04
N LYS A 81 -5.41 0.93 -18.37
CA LYS A 81 -5.41 -0.30 -19.19
C LYS A 81 -4.90 -0.09 -20.63
N GLU A 82 -4.98 1.12 -21.16
CA GLU A 82 -4.38 1.46 -22.46
C GLU A 82 -2.84 1.40 -22.45
N ILE A 83 -2.22 1.70 -21.32
CA ILE A 83 -0.76 1.84 -21.17
C ILE A 83 -0.10 0.73 -20.33
N TYR A 84 -0.90 -0.10 -19.65
CA TYR A 84 -0.41 -1.19 -18.80
C TYR A 84 -1.27 -2.45 -18.97
N GLN A 85 -0.61 -3.60 -19.22
CA GLN A 85 -1.26 -4.88 -19.51
C GLN A 85 -1.13 -5.92 -18.38
N GLY A 86 -0.41 -5.58 -17.31
CA GLY A 86 -0.22 -6.46 -16.15
C GLY A 86 -1.36 -6.36 -15.12
N PRO A 87 -1.19 -7.04 -13.98
CA PRO A 87 -2.19 -7.05 -12.89
C PRO A 87 -2.43 -5.65 -12.31
N LEU A 88 -3.72 -5.28 -12.18
CA LEU A 88 -4.16 -4.04 -11.53
C LEU A 88 -4.67 -4.33 -10.11
N ILE A 89 -3.99 -3.75 -9.14
CA ILE A 89 -4.37 -3.74 -7.75
C ILE A 89 -5.05 -2.41 -7.45
N VAL A 90 -6.38 -2.42 -7.32
CA VAL A 90 -7.10 -1.17 -7.05
C VAL A 90 -7.21 -0.96 -5.55
N ASN A 91 -6.56 0.11 -5.07
CA ASN A 91 -6.66 0.46 -3.66
C ASN A 91 -8.00 1.15 -3.38
N ILE A 92 -8.67 0.74 -2.33
CA ILE A 92 -9.95 1.31 -1.88
C ILE A 92 -9.88 1.77 -0.44
N SER A 93 -10.70 2.75 -0.11
CA SER A 93 -10.81 3.29 1.25
C SER A 93 -12.24 3.74 1.53
N GLY A 94 -12.61 3.80 2.80
CA GLY A 94 -13.94 4.23 3.23
C GLY A 94 -13.93 4.79 4.65
N PHE A 95 -15.03 5.42 5.05
CA PHE A 95 -15.26 5.99 6.37
C PHE A 95 -16.37 5.27 7.15
N SER A 96 -16.98 4.24 6.53
CA SER A 96 -17.92 3.31 7.14
C SER A 96 -17.77 1.92 6.50
N ILE A 97 -18.25 0.87 7.19
CA ILE A 97 -18.26 -0.50 6.65
C ILE A 97 -19.03 -0.56 5.32
N SER A 98 -20.17 0.13 5.24
CA SER A 98 -21.01 0.17 4.04
C SER A 98 -20.31 0.83 2.87
N GLU A 99 -19.50 1.87 3.10
CA GLU A 99 -18.73 2.54 2.04
C GLU A 99 -17.65 1.63 1.47
N PHE A 100 -16.93 0.86 2.31
CA PHE A 100 -15.97 -0.15 1.81
C PHE A 100 -16.65 -1.20 0.93
N ALA A 101 -17.81 -1.71 1.36
CA ALA A 101 -18.57 -2.70 0.59
C ALA A 101 -19.12 -2.12 -0.72
N GLU A 102 -19.63 -0.89 -0.71
CA GLU A 102 -20.12 -0.19 -1.92
C GLU A 102 -19.02 -0.06 -2.96
N VAL A 103 -17.85 0.49 -2.56
CA VAL A 103 -16.72 0.71 -3.47
C VAL A 103 -16.21 -0.62 -4.03
N ALA A 104 -16.08 -1.65 -3.18
CA ALA A 104 -15.67 -2.99 -3.61
C ALA A 104 -16.65 -3.60 -4.62
N SER A 105 -17.96 -3.48 -4.38
CA SER A 105 -19.01 -4.00 -5.29
C SER A 105 -18.99 -3.31 -6.66
N LYS A 106 -18.80 -1.99 -6.71
CA LYS A 106 -18.68 -1.24 -7.96
C LYS A 106 -17.44 -1.68 -8.76
N LEU A 107 -16.30 -1.90 -8.08
CA LEU A 107 -15.08 -2.38 -8.74
C LEU A 107 -15.21 -3.82 -9.26
N ASP A 108 -15.81 -4.72 -8.50
CA ASP A 108 -16.08 -6.09 -8.94
C ASP A 108 -16.92 -6.08 -10.22
N ALA A 109 -17.99 -5.27 -10.24
CA ALA A 109 -18.88 -5.13 -11.39
C ALA A 109 -18.19 -4.50 -12.62
N SER A 110 -17.17 -3.65 -12.42
CA SER A 110 -16.45 -2.98 -13.51
C SER A 110 -15.54 -3.90 -14.31
N GLY A 111 -15.02 -4.97 -13.69
CA GLY A 111 -14.10 -5.92 -14.31
C GLY A 111 -12.68 -5.38 -14.57
N TYR A 112 -12.32 -4.20 -14.06
CA TYR A 112 -10.99 -3.62 -14.27
C TYR A 112 -9.96 -4.10 -13.25
N ALA A 113 -10.37 -4.38 -12.00
CA ALA A 113 -9.47 -4.79 -10.94
C ALA A 113 -9.16 -6.28 -10.98
N ASP A 114 -7.90 -6.65 -10.75
CA ASP A 114 -7.47 -8.04 -10.54
C ASP A 114 -7.39 -8.37 -9.05
N ILE A 115 -7.06 -7.37 -8.20
CA ILE A 115 -6.98 -7.46 -6.73
C ILE A 115 -7.56 -6.17 -6.14
N LEU A 116 -8.22 -6.27 -4.99
CA LEU A 116 -8.57 -5.14 -4.15
C LEU A 116 -7.56 -4.99 -3.00
N GLU A 117 -6.92 -3.84 -2.88
CA GLU A 117 -6.15 -3.45 -1.69
C GLU A 117 -7.03 -2.56 -0.80
N VAL A 118 -7.48 -3.10 0.33
CA VAL A 118 -8.42 -2.42 1.25
C VAL A 118 -7.65 -1.66 2.31
N ASN A 119 -7.60 -0.33 2.19
CA ASN A 119 -6.87 0.53 3.11
C ASN A 119 -7.70 0.87 4.36
N ILE A 120 -7.46 0.17 5.45
CA ILE A 120 -8.13 0.35 6.75
C ILE A 120 -7.44 1.35 7.68
N SER A 121 -6.49 2.14 7.17
CA SER A 121 -5.78 3.16 7.98
C SER A 121 -6.57 4.47 8.13
N CYS A 122 -7.78 4.56 7.57
CA CYS A 122 -8.63 5.73 7.70
C CYS A 122 -9.25 5.85 9.10
N PRO A 123 -9.49 7.07 9.58
CA PRO A 123 -10.13 7.27 10.86
C PRO A 123 -11.59 6.82 10.83
N ASN A 124 -11.98 6.06 11.85
CA ASN A 124 -13.37 5.71 12.11
C ASN A 124 -14.07 6.89 12.78
N VAL A 125 -14.90 7.62 12.04
CA VAL A 125 -15.62 8.79 12.57
C VAL A 125 -16.66 8.41 13.64
N GLU A 126 -17.24 7.20 13.54
CA GLU A 126 -18.25 6.71 14.51
C GLU A 126 -17.63 6.31 15.86
N HIS A 127 -16.31 5.99 15.89
CA HIS A 127 -15.58 5.55 17.07
C HIS A 127 -14.46 6.51 17.47
N GLY A 128 -14.71 7.81 17.41
CA GLY A 128 -13.81 8.83 17.95
C GLY A 128 -12.54 9.07 17.14
N GLY A 129 -12.50 8.69 15.86
CA GLY A 129 -11.41 9.01 14.94
C GLY A 129 -10.18 8.10 15.06
N SER A 130 -10.24 6.97 15.77
CA SER A 130 -9.22 5.92 15.68
C SER A 130 -9.27 5.26 14.29
N ALA A 131 -8.10 4.78 13.79
CA ALA A 131 -8.09 4.05 12.52
C ALA A 131 -8.90 2.75 12.64
N PHE A 132 -9.66 2.40 11.61
CA PHE A 132 -10.38 1.12 11.55
C PHE A 132 -9.43 -0.08 11.78
N GLY A 133 -8.23 -0.03 11.19
CA GLY A 133 -7.21 -1.06 11.33
C GLY A 133 -6.45 -1.06 12.67
N ALA A 134 -6.87 -0.27 13.66
CA ALA A 134 -6.34 -0.34 15.01
C ALA A 134 -7.15 -1.28 15.94
N ASP A 135 -8.29 -1.77 15.47
CA ASP A 135 -9.19 -2.66 16.19
C ASP A 135 -9.37 -3.98 15.39
N PRO A 136 -8.95 -5.14 15.94
CA PRO A 136 -9.10 -6.43 15.28
C PRO A 136 -10.56 -6.76 14.92
N SER A 137 -11.52 -6.49 15.82
CA SER A 137 -12.94 -6.76 15.57
C SER A 137 -13.48 -5.94 14.40
N MET A 138 -13.08 -4.66 14.31
CA MET A 138 -13.48 -3.79 13.21
C MET A 138 -12.80 -4.23 11.90
N THR A 139 -11.52 -4.63 11.95
CA THR A 139 -10.80 -5.18 10.80
C THR A 139 -11.50 -6.41 10.23
N GLU A 140 -11.86 -7.38 11.09
CA GLU A 140 -12.60 -8.58 10.65
C GLU A 140 -13.95 -8.22 10.02
N ARG A 141 -14.70 -7.31 10.62
CA ARG A 141 -16.02 -6.87 10.11
C ARG A 141 -15.92 -6.20 8.74
N ILE A 142 -14.93 -5.32 8.52
CA ILE A 142 -14.72 -4.67 7.22
C ILE A 142 -14.31 -5.72 6.19
N THR A 143 -13.36 -6.60 6.53
CA THR A 143 -12.89 -7.65 5.63
C THR A 143 -14.05 -8.54 5.18
N ARG A 144 -14.89 -8.96 6.11
CA ARG A 144 -16.09 -9.77 5.83
C ARG A 144 -17.09 -9.03 4.96
N ALA A 145 -17.38 -7.76 5.27
CA ALA A 145 -18.31 -6.96 4.47
C ALA A 145 -17.83 -6.76 3.02
N VAL A 146 -16.53 -6.61 2.80
CA VAL A 146 -15.93 -6.55 1.47
C VAL A 146 -16.01 -7.93 0.80
N ARG A 147 -15.68 -9.01 1.53
CA ARG A 147 -15.73 -10.38 1.00
C ARG A 147 -17.14 -10.77 0.54
N ASP A 148 -18.17 -10.33 1.24
CA ASP A 148 -19.57 -10.67 0.93
C ASP A 148 -20.05 -10.08 -0.41
N VAL A 149 -19.41 -9.04 -0.93
CA VAL A 149 -19.83 -8.31 -2.14
C VAL A 149 -18.90 -8.48 -3.34
N THR A 150 -17.76 -9.17 -3.20
CA THR A 150 -16.82 -9.37 -4.31
C THR A 150 -16.23 -10.78 -4.33
N LYS A 151 -15.84 -11.24 -5.51
CA LYS A 151 -15.04 -12.46 -5.70
C LYS A 151 -13.55 -12.17 -5.97
N LEU A 152 -13.19 -10.91 -6.15
CA LEU A 152 -11.81 -10.51 -6.35
C LEU A 152 -10.96 -10.88 -5.12
N PRO A 153 -9.68 -11.21 -5.28
CA PRO A 153 -8.76 -11.32 -4.16
C PRO A 153 -8.71 -10.02 -3.36
N ILE A 154 -8.75 -10.14 -2.01
CA ILE A 154 -8.75 -9.02 -1.07
C ILE A 154 -7.44 -9.01 -0.30
N PHE A 155 -6.68 -7.93 -0.40
CA PHE A 155 -5.51 -7.66 0.42
C PHE A 155 -5.81 -6.53 1.40
N MET A 156 -5.69 -6.82 2.70
CA MET A 156 -5.93 -5.80 3.73
C MET A 156 -4.65 -5.01 3.99
N LYS A 157 -4.69 -3.67 3.78
CA LYS A 157 -3.53 -2.80 4.02
C LYS A 157 -3.48 -2.35 5.47
N LEU A 158 -2.49 -2.88 6.21
CA LEU A 158 -2.39 -2.74 7.65
C LEU A 158 -1.64 -1.47 8.06
N THR A 159 -2.12 -0.86 9.16
CA THR A 159 -1.45 0.28 9.80
C THR A 159 -0.39 -0.19 10.79
N PRO A 160 0.79 0.45 10.86
CA PRO A 160 1.79 0.16 11.88
C PRO A 160 1.48 0.80 13.26
N ASN A 161 0.42 1.60 13.34
CA ASN A 161 0.10 2.38 14.56
C ASN A 161 -0.74 1.56 15.53
N VAL A 162 -0.27 0.36 15.83
CA VAL A 162 -0.88 -0.64 16.71
C VAL A 162 0.16 -1.23 17.66
N THR A 163 -0.27 -1.84 18.74
CA THR A 163 0.63 -2.51 19.68
C THR A 163 1.13 -3.83 19.10
N ASP A 164 0.23 -4.62 18.49
CA ASP A 164 0.53 -5.90 17.85
C ASP A 164 -0.14 -5.96 16.47
N ILE A 165 0.67 -5.93 15.42
CA ILE A 165 0.17 -5.99 14.03
C ILE A 165 -0.30 -7.40 13.66
N SER A 166 0.18 -8.43 14.35
CA SER A 166 -0.20 -9.82 14.11
C SER A 166 -1.66 -10.07 14.44
N GLU A 167 -2.21 -9.38 15.45
CA GLU A 167 -3.64 -9.48 15.78
C GLU A 167 -4.53 -8.89 14.68
N ILE A 168 -4.09 -7.82 14.04
CA ILE A 168 -4.80 -7.23 12.89
C ILE A 168 -4.72 -8.16 11.67
N ALA A 169 -3.56 -8.78 11.43
CA ALA A 169 -3.40 -9.74 10.34
C ALA A 169 -4.28 -10.99 10.53
N LYS A 170 -4.34 -11.54 11.75
CA LYS A 170 -5.25 -12.66 12.10
C LYS A 170 -6.72 -12.29 11.91
N ALA A 171 -7.12 -11.07 12.29
CA ALA A 171 -8.47 -10.57 12.09
C ALA A 171 -8.81 -10.43 10.59
N SER A 172 -7.85 -10.01 9.77
CA SER A 172 -7.99 -9.95 8.31
C SER A 172 -8.20 -11.35 7.73
N GLU A 173 -7.39 -12.35 8.17
CA GLU A 173 -7.52 -13.75 7.76
C GLU A 173 -8.88 -14.34 8.18
N ALA A 174 -9.32 -14.11 9.41
CA ALA A 174 -10.62 -14.54 9.92
C ALA A 174 -11.80 -13.90 9.18
N GLY A 175 -11.65 -12.67 8.69
CA GLY A 175 -12.61 -11.97 7.85
C GLY A 175 -12.69 -12.46 6.41
N GLY A 176 -11.75 -13.31 5.96
CA GLY A 176 -11.71 -13.88 4.61
C GLY A 176 -10.84 -13.08 3.62
N ALA A 177 -9.79 -12.40 4.09
CA ALA A 177 -8.77 -11.83 3.24
C ALA A 177 -7.96 -12.92 2.53
N ASP A 178 -7.50 -12.64 1.31
CA ASP A 178 -6.63 -13.50 0.51
C ASP A 178 -5.14 -13.12 0.68
N GLY A 179 -4.86 -11.97 1.29
CA GLY A 179 -3.53 -11.48 1.59
C GLY A 179 -3.55 -10.24 2.47
N VAL A 180 -2.36 -9.80 2.86
CA VAL A 180 -2.18 -8.53 3.58
C VAL A 180 -1.04 -7.72 2.96
N SER A 181 -1.16 -6.39 2.99
CA SER A 181 -0.06 -5.48 2.66
C SER A 181 0.30 -4.65 3.89
N LEU A 182 1.56 -4.52 4.19
CA LEU A 182 2.04 -3.77 5.35
C LEU A 182 3.47 -3.26 5.12
N ILE A 183 3.77 -2.05 5.54
CA ILE A 183 2.99 -1.21 6.46
C ILE A 183 2.53 0.09 5.78
N ASN A 184 1.42 0.66 6.24
CA ASN A 184 1.09 2.04 5.96
C ASN A 184 2.02 2.99 6.76
N ASN A 185 1.78 4.28 6.75
CA ASN A 185 2.65 5.29 7.36
C ASN A 185 2.56 5.30 8.90
N PHE A 186 3.70 5.57 9.56
CA PHE A 186 3.70 5.89 11.00
C PHE A 186 3.14 7.28 11.25
N LYS A 187 2.35 7.42 12.31
CA LYS A 187 1.89 8.73 12.77
C LYS A 187 3.08 9.50 13.38
N ALA A 188 3.37 10.67 12.83
CA ALA A 188 4.52 11.49 13.20
C ALA A 188 4.18 12.98 13.18
N MET A 189 5.12 13.81 13.61
CA MET A 189 5.02 15.27 13.60
C MET A 189 6.40 15.90 13.44
N ARG A 190 6.47 17.00 12.68
CA ARG A 190 7.64 17.87 12.64
C ARG A 190 7.21 19.32 12.91
N ILE A 191 8.02 20.05 13.68
CA ILE A 191 7.78 21.43 14.09
C ILE A 191 8.72 22.35 13.32
N ASP A 192 8.18 23.45 12.79
CA ASP A 192 8.95 24.58 12.30
C ASP A 192 9.21 25.55 13.47
N LEU A 193 10.47 25.72 13.83
CA LEU A 193 10.86 26.58 14.95
C LEU A 193 10.61 28.06 14.69
N ARG A 194 10.57 28.50 13.43
CA ARG A 194 10.38 29.90 13.07
C ARG A 194 8.92 30.29 13.22
N THR A 195 8.02 29.47 12.67
CA THR A 195 6.58 29.71 12.73
C THR A 195 5.94 29.21 14.02
N ARG A 196 6.66 28.31 14.76
CA ARG A 196 6.17 27.62 15.96
C ARG A 196 4.87 26.83 15.68
N THR A 197 4.75 26.30 14.46
CA THR A 197 3.64 25.47 13.99
C THR A 197 4.16 24.14 13.45
N THR A 198 3.26 23.25 13.05
CA THR A 198 3.65 22.03 12.33
C THR A 198 4.00 22.35 10.87
N VAL A 199 4.94 21.60 10.29
CA VAL A 199 5.39 21.77 8.90
C VAL A 199 4.32 21.39 7.87
N THR A 200 3.29 20.66 8.28
CA THR A 200 2.10 20.35 7.49
C THR A 200 0.88 21.03 8.06
N ALA A 201 -0.14 21.28 7.26
CA ALA A 201 -1.39 21.91 7.70
C ALA A 201 -2.10 21.10 8.79
N MET A 202 -1.98 19.77 8.73
CA MET A 202 -2.46 18.88 9.79
C MET A 202 -1.40 18.74 10.88
N LYS A 203 -1.83 18.71 12.15
CA LYS A 203 -0.93 18.56 13.31
C LYS A 203 -0.11 17.27 13.25
N TYR A 204 -0.71 16.20 12.79
CA TYR A 204 -0.06 14.90 12.62
C TYR A 204 -0.05 14.50 11.15
N ALA A 205 1.00 13.85 10.73
CA ALA A 205 1.24 13.40 9.37
C ALA A 205 1.74 11.94 9.37
N GLY A 206 1.69 11.28 8.23
CA GLY A 206 2.27 9.95 8.05
C GLY A 206 3.75 10.06 7.70
N LEU A 207 4.62 9.37 8.43
CA LEU A 207 6.05 9.22 8.14
C LEU A 207 6.26 8.01 7.23
N SER A 208 7.00 8.21 6.15
CA SER A 208 7.50 7.19 5.23
C SER A 208 8.98 7.41 4.90
N GLY A 209 9.59 6.47 4.19
CA GLY A 209 10.99 6.57 3.76
C GLY A 209 11.94 5.65 4.53
N PRO A 210 13.27 5.73 4.30
CA PRO A 210 14.25 4.76 4.80
C PRO A 210 14.24 4.58 6.32
N ALA A 211 13.89 5.62 7.07
CA ALA A 211 13.85 5.58 8.54
C ALA A 211 12.90 4.50 9.10
N ILE A 212 11.84 4.12 8.36
CA ILE A 212 10.86 3.14 8.83
C ILE A 212 11.20 1.69 8.41
N ARG A 213 12.18 1.47 7.51
CA ARG A 213 12.46 0.14 6.95
C ARG A 213 12.70 -0.95 8.00
N PRO A 214 13.58 -0.77 9.01
CA PRO A 214 13.81 -1.81 10.00
C PRO A 214 12.55 -2.19 10.79
N ILE A 215 11.64 -1.25 10.98
CA ILE A 215 10.38 -1.49 11.67
C ILE A 215 9.41 -2.23 10.74
N ALA A 216 9.36 -1.85 9.46
CA ALA A 216 8.55 -2.54 8.46
C ALA A 216 8.98 -4.01 8.31
N GLN A 217 10.28 -4.29 8.22
CA GLN A 217 10.84 -5.64 8.15
C GLN A 217 10.45 -6.49 9.37
N ARG A 218 10.59 -5.94 10.59
CA ARG A 218 10.15 -6.62 11.82
C ARG A 218 8.66 -6.95 11.76
N MET A 219 7.81 -5.99 11.37
CA MET A 219 6.36 -6.18 11.30
C MET A 219 5.96 -7.22 10.23
N VAL A 220 6.62 -7.22 9.07
CA VAL A 220 6.43 -8.25 8.04
C VAL A 220 6.80 -9.63 8.60
N ASN A 221 7.92 -9.76 9.31
CA ASN A 221 8.33 -11.01 9.92
C ASN A 221 7.36 -11.50 11.00
N GLU A 222 6.89 -10.62 11.88
CA GLU A 222 5.86 -10.95 12.89
C GLU A 222 4.57 -11.47 12.23
N VAL A 223 4.09 -10.82 11.16
CA VAL A 223 2.90 -11.24 10.43
C VAL A 223 3.13 -12.56 9.68
N PHE A 224 4.31 -12.75 9.07
CA PHE A 224 4.67 -14.01 8.39
C PHE A 224 4.56 -15.23 9.30
N HIS A 225 4.94 -15.09 10.57
CA HIS A 225 4.80 -16.16 11.55
C HIS A 225 3.40 -16.30 12.16
N ALA A 226 2.53 -15.30 11.97
CA ALA A 226 1.21 -15.23 12.61
C ALA A 226 0.07 -15.75 11.73
N VAL A 227 0.17 -15.61 10.40
CA VAL A 227 -0.87 -15.99 9.43
C VAL A 227 -0.29 -16.78 8.25
N LYS A 228 -1.16 -17.40 7.45
CA LYS A 228 -0.75 -18.14 6.23
C LYS A 228 -1.00 -17.35 4.94
N LEU A 229 -1.40 -16.11 5.06
CA LEU A 229 -1.68 -15.23 3.93
C LEU A 229 -0.38 -14.78 3.24
N PRO A 230 -0.37 -14.62 1.90
CA PRO A 230 0.70 -13.92 1.21
C PRO A 230 0.80 -12.47 1.71
N ILE A 231 2.03 -11.97 1.77
CA ILE A 231 2.35 -10.66 2.34
C ILE A 231 2.95 -9.76 1.25
N VAL A 232 2.41 -8.57 1.08
CA VAL A 232 3.05 -7.50 0.33
C VAL A 232 3.80 -6.59 1.31
N GLY A 233 5.14 -6.57 1.22
CA GLY A 233 6.00 -5.78 2.10
C GLY A 233 6.14 -4.34 1.61
N ILE A 234 5.92 -3.37 2.51
CA ILE A 234 5.96 -1.93 2.22
C ILE A 234 6.73 -1.21 3.32
N GLY A 235 7.62 -0.29 2.96
CA GLY A 235 8.25 0.62 3.92
C GLY A 235 9.75 0.78 3.76
N GLY A 236 10.16 1.95 3.27
CA GLY A 236 11.53 2.41 3.24
C GLY A 236 12.45 1.75 2.21
N ILE A 237 11.91 1.02 1.25
CA ILE A 237 12.63 0.27 0.21
C ILE A 237 13.13 1.23 -0.86
N GLN A 238 14.44 1.19 -1.20
CA GLN A 238 15.10 2.06 -2.16
C GLN A 238 16.12 1.34 -3.05
N SER A 239 16.48 0.09 -2.73
CA SER A 239 17.47 -0.70 -3.43
C SER A 239 17.03 -2.15 -3.61
N VAL A 240 17.75 -2.89 -4.45
CA VAL A 240 17.54 -4.32 -4.64
C VAL A 240 17.80 -5.12 -3.37
N ASP A 241 18.79 -4.73 -2.58
CA ASP A 241 19.08 -5.39 -1.30
C ASP A 241 17.92 -5.21 -0.31
N ASP A 242 17.29 -4.03 -0.27
CA ASP A 242 16.11 -3.79 0.56
C ASP A 242 14.92 -4.71 0.16
N VAL A 243 14.78 -4.99 -1.16
CA VAL A 243 13.76 -5.94 -1.66
C VAL A 243 14.06 -7.37 -1.15
N LEU A 244 15.31 -7.82 -1.29
CA LEU A 244 15.71 -9.16 -0.83
C LEU A 244 15.57 -9.31 0.69
N GLU A 245 15.98 -8.30 1.46
CA GLU A 245 15.77 -8.27 2.92
C GLU A 245 14.30 -8.39 3.29
N MET A 246 13.41 -7.68 2.58
CA MET A 246 11.97 -7.74 2.85
C MET A 246 11.37 -9.11 2.51
N VAL A 247 11.87 -9.77 1.43
CA VAL A 247 11.51 -11.16 1.11
C VAL A 247 12.02 -12.11 2.18
N MET A 248 13.25 -11.95 2.66
CA MET A 248 13.79 -12.75 3.77
C MET A 248 12.98 -12.59 5.06
N ALA A 249 12.39 -11.41 5.29
CA ALA A 249 11.47 -11.18 6.40
C ALA A 249 10.11 -11.88 6.22
N GLY A 250 9.75 -12.31 5.00
CA GLY A 250 8.52 -13.06 4.72
C GLY A 250 7.62 -12.49 3.61
N ALA A 251 8.01 -11.38 2.98
CA ALA A 251 7.19 -10.79 1.92
C ALA A 251 7.17 -11.66 0.65
N THR A 252 6.02 -11.73 -0.01
CA THR A 252 5.81 -12.39 -1.30
C THR A 252 5.99 -11.43 -2.46
N ALA A 253 5.57 -10.18 -2.27
CA ALA A 253 5.71 -9.07 -3.21
C ALA A 253 6.02 -7.78 -2.46
N ILE A 254 6.38 -6.73 -3.17
CA ILE A 254 6.95 -5.50 -2.61
C ILE A 254 6.26 -4.28 -3.21
N GLU A 255 5.85 -3.34 -2.36
CA GLU A 255 5.43 -2.01 -2.80
C GLU A 255 6.47 -0.96 -2.44
N ILE A 256 6.86 -0.14 -3.42
CA ILE A 256 7.78 0.98 -3.28
C ILE A 256 6.99 2.29 -3.24
N GLY A 257 7.11 3.03 -2.14
CA GLY A 257 6.38 4.27 -1.88
C GLY A 257 7.20 5.52 -2.15
N SER A 258 7.64 6.21 -1.09
CA SER A 258 8.29 7.52 -1.15
C SER A 258 9.54 7.58 -2.04
N ALA A 259 10.22 6.46 -2.29
CA ALA A 259 11.36 6.41 -3.20
C ALA A 259 10.97 6.81 -4.64
N ASN A 260 9.75 6.49 -5.10
CA ASN A 260 9.24 6.88 -6.41
C ASN A 260 9.09 8.40 -6.57
N LEU A 261 8.85 9.12 -5.47
CA LEU A 261 8.71 10.57 -5.47
C LEU A 261 10.06 11.28 -5.46
N ILE A 262 11.12 10.61 -5.00
CA ILE A 262 12.50 11.10 -4.98
C ILE A 262 13.18 10.83 -6.32
N ASP A 263 13.06 9.59 -6.81
CA ASP A 263 13.59 9.13 -8.07
C ASP A 263 12.57 8.20 -8.75
N PRO A 264 11.88 8.68 -9.79
CA PRO A 264 10.86 7.88 -10.48
C PRO A 264 11.42 6.63 -11.19
N TRP A 265 12.72 6.55 -11.40
CA TRP A 265 13.41 5.39 -11.97
C TRP A 265 13.78 4.31 -10.93
N THR A 266 13.45 4.51 -9.67
CA THR A 266 13.78 3.56 -8.59
C THR A 266 13.27 2.15 -8.88
N MET A 267 12.01 1.98 -9.28
CA MET A 267 11.46 0.65 -9.57
C MET A 267 12.08 0.00 -10.80
N PRO A 268 12.17 0.65 -11.98
CA PRO A 268 12.88 0.08 -13.13
C PRO A 268 14.32 -0.34 -12.82
N ARG A 269 15.07 0.47 -12.06
CA ARG A 269 16.43 0.16 -11.62
C ARG A 269 16.47 -1.09 -10.76
N ILE A 270 15.67 -1.15 -9.70
CA ILE A 270 15.60 -2.32 -8.81
C ILE A 270 15.23 -3.58 -9.59
N ILE A 271 14.24 -3.50 -10.49
CA ILE A 271 13.85 -4.65 -11.32
C ILE A 271 15.01 -5.14 -12.20
N SER A 272 15.76 -4.22 -12.80
CA SER A 272 16.90 -4.58 -13.65
C SER A 272 18.09 -5.15 -12.85
N GLU A 273 18.24 -4.76 -11.59
CA GLU A 273 19.31 -5.22 -10.69
C GLU A 273 18.95 -6.54 -9.98
N LEU A 274 17.66 -6.94 -9.94
CA LEU A 274 17.19 -8.04 -9.10
C LEU A 274 17.83 -9.38 -9.49
N GLN A 275 17.78 -9.76 -10.77
CA GLN A 275 18.35 -11.01 -11.26
C GLN A 275 19.87 -11.06 -11.06
N PRO A 276 20.67 -10.04 -11.49
CA PRO A 276 22.11 -10.01 -11.24
C PRO A 276 22.47 -10.13 -9.75
N ARG A 277 21.73 -9.44 -8.88
CA ARG A 277 22.01 -9.49 -7.45
C ARG A 277 21.69 -10.83 -6.81
N MET A 278 20.61 -11.47 -7.24
CA MET A 278 20.28 -12.84 -6.81
C MET A 278 21.38 -13.83 -7.24
N GLU A 279 21.91 -13.70 -8.45
CA GLU A 279 23.01 -14.53 -8.94
C GLU A 279 24.30 -14.37 -8.12
N GLU A 280 24.67 -13.13 -7.77
CA GLU A 280 25.82 -12.83 -6.89
C GLU A 280 25.68 -13.50 -5.50
N LEU A 281 24.44 -13.54 -4.97
CA LEU A 281 24.15 -14.14 -3.67
C LEU A 281 23.87 -15.65 -3.74
N GLY A 282 23.88 -16.24 -4.92
CA GLY A 282 23.59 -17.67 -5.14
C GLY A 282 22.10 -18.02 -4.94
N ILE A 283 21.21 -17.05 -5.01
CA ILE A 283 19.76 -17.21 -4.88
C ILE A 283 19.18 -17.55 -6.24
N LYS A 284 18.57 -18.71 -6.40
CA LYS A 284 17.97 -19.14 -7.68
C LYS A 284 16.52 -18.66 -7.83
N ASN A 285 15.83 -18.51 -6.71
CA ASN A 285 14.42 -18.20 -6.66
C ASN A 285 14.11 -17.50 -5.32
N LEU A 286 13.22 -16.52 -5.35
CA LEU A 286 12.84 -15.75 -4.15
C LEU A 286 12.18 -16.62 -3.08
N ASP A 287 11.52 -17.73 -3.46
CA ASP A 287 10.92 -18.65 -2.51
C ASP A 287 11.96 -19.36 -1.61
N GLU A 288 13.21 -19.50 -2.08
CA GLU A 288 14.31 -20.09 -1.30
C GLU A 288 14.70 -19.23 -0.09
N ILE A 289 14.46 -17.93 -0.18
CA ILE A 289 14.84 -16.98 0.88
C ILE A 289 13.65 -16.39 1.62
N ARG A 290 12.41 -16.70 1.22
CA ARG A 290 11.23 -16.15 1.88
C ARG A 290 11.08 -16.65 3.30
N GLY A 291 11.10 -15.73 4.28
CA GLY A 291 10.86 -16.05 5.68
C GLY A 291 11.95 -16.93 6.30
N VAL A 292 13.21 -16.80 5.85
CA VAL A 292 14.35 -17.57 6.39
C VAL A 292 14.88 -17.01 7.72
N ILE A 293 14.36 -15.87 8.18
CA ILE A 293 14.77 -15.20 9.42
C ILE A 293 13.82 -15.59 10.56
#